data_bea485c1918352f923b198ec8440b818
#
_entry.id   bea485c1918352f923b198ec8440b818
#
_cell.length_a   1.000
_cell.length_b   1.000
_cell.length_c   1.000
_cell.angle_alpha   90.00
_cell.angle_beta   90.00
_cell.angle_gamma   90.00
#
_symmetry.space_group_name_H-M   'P 1'
#
loop_
_entity.id
_entity.type
_entity.pdbx_description
1 polymer ?
#
loop_
_entity_poly.entity_id
_entity_poly.type
_entity_poly.pdbx_seq_one_letter_code
_entity_poly.pdbx_strand_id
1 'polypeptide(L)'
;MSQKAGFYILSYTFVSLFVVLLYFQQSIYAQPKLLPVILVHGYFEDASVWDTWESLLKRDGISFYTVTFADDDKCGSAANHAIELQGIVQNISQLMGSEKVNIAAHSKGGLDARAYLSKGTDNVANLIMLGTPNAGSPLAFLNNFCAPAVWDLRPGASVDGALRNPHTKYYTISGNWLPFIGGNFYIPGPDDGLVSISSVESKSYFKSLGHTLDNHMDLLGPQEYDMARGILMGNE
;
A
#
# COMPACT_ATOMS: atom_id res chain seq x y z
N MET A 1 -23.79 35.55 -57.17
CA MET A 1 -23.00 34.39 -56.68
C MET A 1 -22.35 34.61 -55.30
N SER A 2 -22.79 35.59 -54.51
CA SER A 2 -22.08 35.99 -53.25
C SER A 2 -22.73 35.47 -51.96
N GLN A 3 -23.97 34.99 -51.95
CA GLN A 3 -24.66 34.55 -50.72
C GLN A 3 -24.35 33.09 -50.27
N LYS A 4 -23.89 32.21 -51.17
CA LYS A 4 -23.59 30.82 -50.78
C LYS A 4 -22.23 30.64 -50.08
N ALA A 5 -21.24 31.48 -50.33
CA ALA A 5 -19.93 31.38 -49.68
C ALA A 5 -19.96 31.78 -48.20
N GLY A 6 -20.80 32.77 -47.81
CA GLY A 6 -20.94 33.18 -46.42
C GLY A 6 -21.56 32.12 -45.50
N PHE A 7 -22.47 31.29 -46.04
CA PHE A 7 -23.16 30.27 -45.27
C PHE A 7 -22.23 29.09 -44.90
N TYR A 8 -21.30 28.73 -45.78
CA TYR A 8 -20.33 27.67 -45.51
C TYR A 8 -19.26 28.10 -44.50
N ILE A 9 -18.81 29.34 -44.56
CA ILE A 9 -17.78 29.85 -43.59
C ILE A 9 -18.36 29.92 -42.18
N LEU A 10 -19.62 30.37 -42.02
CA LEU A 10 -20.29 30.38 -40.67
C LEU A 10 -20.50 28.95 -40.14
N SER A 11 -20.84 28.00 -40.99
CA SER A 11 -21.02 26.59 -40.61
C SER A 11 -19.73 25.93 -40.13
N TYR A 12 -18.60 26.18 -40.80
CA TYR A 12 -17.28 25.61 -40.37
C TYR A 12 -16.76 26.24 -39.09
N THR A 13 -16.98 27.53 -38.86
CA THR A 13 -16.58 28.18 -37.60
C THR A 13 -17.41 27.71 -36.41
N PHE A 14 -18.71 27.45 -36.57
CA PHE A 14 -19.56 26.90 -35.51
C PHE A 14 -19.16 25.46 -35.15
N VAL A 15 -18.90 24.61 -36.18
CA VAL A 15 -18.47 23.21 -35.95
C VAL A 15 -17.09 23.16 -35.25
N SER A 16 -16.14 23.99 -35.70
CA SER A 16 -14.81 24.02 -35.06
C SER A 16 -14.88 24.55 -33.63
N LEU A 17 -15.69 25.56 -33.33
CA LEU A 17 -15.89 26.07 -31.98
C LEU A 17 -16.55 25.03 -31.04
N PHE A 18 -17.51 24.26 -31.57
CA PHE A 18 -18.18 23.19 -30.82
C PHE A 18 -17.26 22.03 -30.53
N VAL A 19 -16.40 21.62 -31.47
CA VAL A 19 -15.39 20.59 -31.28
C VAL A 19 -14.33 21.04 -30.25
N VAL A 20 -13.88 22.28 -30.29
CA VAL A 20 -12.95 22.85 -29.33
C VAL A 20 -13.58 22.91 -27.92
N LEU A 21 -14.85 23.30 -27.82
CA LEU A 21 -15.59 23.32 -26.54
C LEU A 21 -15.77 21.89 -25.97
N LEU A 22 -16.04 20.89 -26.82
CA LEU A 22 -16.12 19.50 -26.37
C LEU A 22 -14.74 18.97 -25.89
N TYR A 23 -13.66 19.33 -26.55
CA TYR A 23 -12.30 19.00 -26.10
C TYR A 23 -11.96 19.69 -24.78
N PHE A 24 -12.33 20.97 -24.61
CA PHE A 24 -12.15 21.67 -23.35
C PHE A 24 -13.02 21.10 -22.23
N GLN A 25 -14.26 20.71 -22.48
CA GLN A 25 -15.10 20.04 -21.48
C GLN A 25 -14.53 18.69 -21.05
N GLN A 26 -14.00 17.89 -21.97
CA GLN A 26 -13.34 16.63 -21.62
C GLN A 26 -12.08 16.84 -20.77
N SER A 27 -11.29 17.90 -21.03
CA SER A 27 -10.12 18.24 -20.21
C SER A 27 -10.47 18.72 -18.79
N ILE A 28 -11.61 19.37 -18.62
CA ILE A 28 -12.05 19.90 -17.31
C ILE A 28 -12.58 18.79 -16.38
N TYR A 29 -13.03 17.65 -16.95
CA TYR A 29 -13.60 16.52 -16.21
C TYR A 29 -12.71 15.29 -16.14
N ALA A 30 -11.47 15.35 -16.60
CA ALA A 30 -10.51 14.28 -16.39
C ALA A 30 -10.20 14.20 -14.88
N GLN A 31 -10.92 13.35 -14.17
CA GLN A 31 -10.60 13.03 -12.78
C GLN A 31 -9.14 12.57 -12.71
N PRO A 32 -8.37 13.02 -11.72
CA PRO A 32 -7.02 12.52 -11.55
C PRO A 32 -7.07 11.00 -11.46
N LYS A 33 -6.30 10.33 -12.32
CA LYS A 33 -6.22 8.87 -12.33
C LYS A 33 -5.63 8.43 -11.00
N LEU A 34 -6.43 7.73 -10.19
CA LEU A 34 -5.97 7.18 -8.91
C LEU A 34 -4.83 6.18 -9.17
N LEU A 35 -3.83 6.21 -8.29
CA LEU A 35 -2.73 5.25 -8.36
C LEU A 35 -3.25 3.85 -8.03
N PRO A 36 -2.85 2.81 -8.78
CA PRO A 36 -3.20 1.45 -8.44
C PRO A 36 -2.55 1.06 -7.10
N VAL A 37 -3.22 0.17 -6.37
CA VAL A 37 -2.77 -0.32 -5.07
C VAL A 37 -2.29 -1.76 -5.20
N ILE A 38 -1.09 -2.05 -4.71
CA ILE A 38 -0.59 -3.40 -4.56
C ILE A 38 -0.78 -3.82 -3.11
N LEU A 39 -1.48 -4.93 -2.88
CA LEU A 39 -1.81 -5.49 -1.56
C LEU A 39 -0.84 -6.63 -1.25
N VAL A 40 -0.07 -6.50 -0.17
CA VAL A 40 0.99 -7.45 0.19
C VAL A 40 0.66 -8.09 1.54
N HIS A 41 0.43 -9.41 1.54
CA HIS A 41 0.11 -10.17 2.75
C HIS A 41 1.32 -10.39 3.66
N GLY A 42 1.07 -10.86 4.90
CA GLY A 42 2.08 -11.08 5.92
C GLY A 42 2.66 -12.50 5.96
N TYR A 43 3.29 -12.80 7.11
CA TYR A 43 3.88 -14.08 7.42
C TYR A 43 2.81 -15.18 7.49
N PHE A 44 3.02 -16.25 6.74
CA PHE A 44 2.14 -17.43 6.69
C PHE A 44 0.70 -17.13 6.25
N GLU A 45 0.49 -15.99 5.59
CA GLU A 45 -0.79 -15.57 5.00
C GLU A 45 -0.82 -15.84 3.48
N ASP A 46 -1.92 -15.50 2.86
CA ASP A 46 -2.11 -15.48 1.41
C ASP A 46 -2.99 -14.30 0.97
N ALA A 47 -3.27 -14.21 -0.33
CA ALA A 47 -4.04 -13.12 -0.92
C ALA A 47 -5.43 -12.91 -0.29
N SER A 48 -6.07 -13.97 0.25
CA SER A 48 -7.44 -13.91 0.76
C SER A 48 -7.62 -13.02 2.00
N VAL A 49 -6.54 -12.70 2.72
CA VAL A 49 -6.60 -11.78 3.86
C VAL A 49 -7.07 -10.38 3.45
N TRP A 50 -6.98 -10.03 2.16
CA TRP A 50 -7.34 -8.73 1.61
C TRP A 50 -8.79 -8.60 1.10
N ASP A 51 -9.63 -9.63 1.19
CA ASP A 51 -10.99 -9.65 0.62
C ASP A 51 -11.83 -8.41 1.00
N THR A 52 -11.72 -7.95 2.25
CA THR A 52 -12.39 -6.72 2.73
C THR A 52 -11.87 -5.49 2.00
N TRP A 53 -10.56 -5.29 1.93
CA TRP A 53 -9.94 -4.16 1.25
C TRP A 53 -10.21 -4.18 -0.26
N GLU A 54 -10.18 -5.35 -0.89
CA GLU A 54 -10.53 -5.49 -2.31
C GLU A 54 -11.95 -4.98 -2.60
N SER A 55 -12.90 -5.35 -1.74
CA SER A 55 -14.29 -4.90 -1.86
C SER A 55 -14.43 -3.39 -1.71
N LEU A 56 -13.67 -2.80 -0.77
CA LEU A 56 -13.67 -1.37 -0.50
C LEU A 56 -12.95 -0.58 -1.60
N LEU A 57 -11.83 -1.07 -2.12
CA LEU A 57 -11.13 -0.49 -3.27
C LEU A 57 -12.00 -0.50 -4.53
N LYS A 58 -12.72 -1.62 -4.79
CA LYS A 58 -13.72 -1.71 -5.88
C LYS A 58 -14.82 -0.66 -5.73
N ARG A 59 -15.37 -0.52 -4.52
CA ARG A 59 -16.39 0.51 -4.19
C ARG A 59 -15.90 1.91 -4.52
N ASP A 60 -14.64 2.22 -4.19
CA ASP A 60 -14.06 3.54 -4.36
C ASP A 60 -13.44 3.75 -5.76
N GLY A 61 -13.56 2.77 -6.67
CA GLY A 61 -13.08 2.86 -8.05
C GLY A 61 -11.56 2.84 -8.18
N ILE A 62 -10.85 2.30 -7.17
CA ILE A 62 -9.39 2.20 -7.15
C ILE A 62 -8.98 0.84 -7.72
N SER A 63 -8.13 0.86 -8.75
CA SER A 63 -7.53 -0.36 -9.29
C SER A 63 -6.53 -0.96 -8.29
N PHE A 64 -6.51 -2.27 -8.15
CA PHE A 64 -5.59 -2.95 -7.24
C PHE A 64 -5.10 -4.28 -7.82
N TYR A 65 -4.05 -4.80 -7.19
CA TYR A 65 -3.50 -6.13 -7.42
C TYR A 65 -3.09 -6.75 -6.08
N THR A 66 -3.60 -7.93 -5.80
CA THR A 66 -3.26 -8.67 -4.58
C THR A 66 -2.13 -9.64 -4.88
N VAL A 67 -1.05 -9.53 -4.13
CA VAL A 67 0.17 -10.33 -4.34
C VAL A 67 -0.06 -11.76 -3.90
N THR A 68 0.37 -12.68 -4.75
CA THR A 68 0.69 -14.06 -4.39
C THR A 68 2.16 -14.27 -4.78
N PHE A 69 3.00 -14.58 -3.81
CA PHE A 69 4.42 -14.86 -4.08
C PHE A 69 4.58 -16.20 -4.78
N ALA A 70 5.64 -16.31 -5.58
CA ALA A 70 5.93 -17.54 -6.32
C ALA A 70 6.07 -18.73 -5.37
N ASP A 71 5.65 -19.89 -5.86
CA ASP A 71 5.69 -21.18 -5.12
C ASP A 71 4.84 -21.17 -3.83
N ASP A 72 3.85 -20.26 -3.72
CA ASP A 72 3.07 -20.07 -2.49
C ASP A 72 4.00 -19.91 -1.26
N ASP A 73 5.09 -19.13 -1.45
CA ASP A 73 6.15 -19.01 -0.45
C ASP A 73 5.74 -18.09 0.69
N LYS A 74 4.89 -18.61 1.56
CA LYS A 74 4.48 -17.95 2.82
C LYS A 74 5.66 -17.77 3.80
N CYS A 75 6.79 -18.39 3.51
CA CYS A 75 7.98 -18.50 4.36
C CYS A 75 9.21 -17.79 3.80
N GLY A 76 9.09 -17.14 2.65
CA GLY A 76 10.19 -16.45 2.00
C GLY A 76 10.78 -15.30 2.82
N SER A 77 12.07 -15.06 2.64
CA SER A 77 12.71 -13.90 3.27
C SER A 77 12.25 -12.58 2.64
N ALA A 78 12.32 -11.49 3.40
CA ALA A 78 12.05 -10.16 2.87
C ALA A 78 12.96 -9.81 1.67
N ALA A 79 14.18 -10.33 1.63
CA ALA A 79 15.10 -10.15 0.52
C ALA A 79 14.60 -10.83 -0.77
N ASN A 80 14.08 -12.07 -0.68
CA ASN A 80 13.52 -12.80 -1.81
C ASN A 80 12.23 -12.16 -2.30
N HIS A 81 11.28 -11.87 -1.38
CA HIS A 81 10.02 -11.20 -1.71
C HIS A 81 10.25 -9.81 -2.31
N ALA A 82 11.30 -9.09 -1.91
CA ALA A 82 11.67 -7.81 -2.51
C ALA A 82 12.07 -7.94 -4.00
N ILE A 83 12.62 -9.08 -4.43
CA ILE A 83 12.93 -9.34 -5.84
C ILE A 83 11.65 -9.59 -6.63
N GLU A 84 10.74 -10.38 -6.07
CA GLU A 84 9.44 -10.65 -6.69
C GLU A 84 8.58 -9.39 -6.78
N LEU A 85 8.52 -8.59 -5.70
CA LEU A 85 7.81 -7.30 -5.68
C LEU A 85 8.32 -6.35 -6.74
N GLN A 86 9.63 -6.34 -7.04
CA GLN A 86 10.18 -5.53 -8.13
C GLN A 86 9.52 -5.90 -9.47
N GLY A 87 9.43 -7.18 -9.80
CA GLY A 87 8.78 -7.64 -11.02
C GLY A 87 7.27 -7.33 -11.04
N ILE A 88 6.59 -7.58 -9.92
CA ILE A 88 5.15 -7.32 -9.78
C ILE A 88 4.85 -5.82 -9.97
N VAL A 89 5.56 -4.93 -9.27
CA VAL A 89 5.35 -3.48 -9.36
C VAL A 89 5.58 -2.99 -10.79
N GLN A 90 6.66 -3.45 -11.45
CA GLN A 90 6.94 -3.09 -12.84
C GLN A 90 5.82 -3.54 -13.78
N ASN A 91 5.37 -4.79 -13.67
CA ASN A 91 4.31 -5.33 -14.50
C ASN A 91 2.98 -4.59 -14.30
N ILE A 92 2.60 -4.33 -13.03
CA ILE A 92 1.36 -3.62 -12.71
C ILE A 92 1.41 -2.18 -13.18
N SER A 93 2.54 -1.49 -13.01
CA SER A 93 2.75 -0.14 -13.54
C SER A 93 2.54 -0.09 -15.05
N GLN A 94 3.10 -1.05 -15.79
CA GLN A 94 2.93 -1.14 -17.24
C GLN A 94 1.48 -1.45 -17.65
N LEU A 95 0.87 -2.46 -17.04
CA LEU A 95 -0.52 -2.87 -17.34
C LEU A 95 -1.52 -1.76 -17.06
N MET A 96 -1.34 -1.03 -15.97
CA MET A 96 -2.22 0.05 -15.57
C MET A 96 -1.87 1.40 -16.23
N GLY A 97 -0.75 1.48 -16.99
CA GLY A 97 -0.28 2.73 -17.57
C GLY A 97 -0.09 3.81 -16.50
N SER A 98 0.54 3.44 -15.38
CA SER A 98 0.80 4.32 -14.24
C SER A 98 2.29 4.30 -13.91
N GLU A 99 2.92 5.48 -13.80
CA GLU A 99 4.34 5.58 -13.43
C GLU A 99 4.59 5.17 -11.98
N LYS A 100 3.59 5.31 -11.11
CA LYS A 100 3.67 4.99 -9.70
C LYS A 100 2.50 4.14 -9.24
N VAL A 101 2.72 3.40 -8.16
CA VAL A 101 1.71 2.63 -7.43
C VAL A 101 1.69 3.05 -5.96
N ASN A 102 0.64 2.68 -5.26
CA ASN A 102 0.62 2.60 -3.80
C ASN A 102 0.83 1.15 -3.37
N ILE A 103 1.44 0.94 -2.22
CA ILE A 103 1.51 -0.38 -1.58
C ILE A 103 0.78 -0.30 -0.24
N ALA A 104 -0.17 -1.21 0.00
CA ALA A 104 -0.70 -1.49 1.32
C ALA A 104 -0.22 -2.89 1.74
N ALA A 105 0.38 -2.99 2.92
CA ALA A 105 1.07 -4.18 3.34
C ALA A 105 0.75 -4.53 4.80
N HIS A 106 0.39 -5.79 5.05
CA HIS A 106 0.12 -6.31 6.37
C HIS A 106 1.35 -6.99 6.97
N SER A 107 1.60 -6.76 8.24
CA SER A 107 2.58 -7.52 9.02
C SER A 107 3.95 -7.59 8.34
N LYS A 108 4.49 -8.79 8.11
CA LYS A 108 5.75 -9.05 7.40
C LYS A 108 5.76 -8.45 5.99
N GLY A 109 4.63 -8.38 5.30
CA GLY A 109 4.54 -7.78 3.97
C GLY A 109 5.06 -6.34 3.92
N GLY A 110 4.93 -5.59 5.03
CA GLY A 110 5.54 -4.26 5.15
C GLY A 110 7.07 -4.29 5.19
N LEU A 111 7.66 -5.34 5.79
CA LEU A 111 9.12 -5.56 5.75
C LEU A 111 9.59 -5.92 4.34
N ASP A 112 8.83 -6.75 3.63
CA ASP A 112 9.10 -7.13 2.23
C ASP A 112 9.08 -5.89 1.32
N ALA A 113 8.07 -5.03 1.48
CA ALA A 113 7.97 -3.77 0.76
C ALA A 113 9.11 -2.80 1.11
N ARG A 114 9.50 -2.69 2.37
CA ARG A 114 10.65 -1.87 2.79
C ARG A 114 11.97 -2.40 2.21
N ALA A 115 12.17 -3.72 2.20
CA ALA A 115 13.34 -4.33 1.58
C ALA A 115 13.40 -4.03 0.07
N TYR A 116 12.26 -4.06 -0.62
CA TYR A 116 12.16 -3.64 -2.02
C TYR A 116 12.51 -2.16 -2.19
N LEU A 117 11.89 -1.27 -1.41
CA LEU A 117 12.09 0.17 -1.51
C LEU A 117 13.52 0.61 -1.20
N SER A 118 14.23 -0.12 -0.32
CA SER A 118 15.63 0.18 0.01
C SER A 118 16.60 0.05 -1.17
N LYS A 119 16.15 -0.56 -2.28
CA LYS A 119 16.92 -0.63 -3.53
C LYS A 119 16.90 0.67 -4.36
N GLY A 120 16.17 1.71 -3.91
CA GLY A 120 16.20 3.05 -4.53
C GLY A 120 15.26 3.21 -5.73
N THR A 121 14.14 2.49 -5.76
CA THR A 121 13.10 2.67 -6.79
C THR A 121 12.33 3.99 -6.61
N ASP A 122 11.76 4.54 -7.68
CA ASP A 122 10.93 5.75 -7.67
C ASP A 122 9.46 5.50 -8.05
N ASN A 123 9.10 4.23 -8.29
CA ASN A 123 7.79 3.83 -8.78
C ASN A 123 6.74 3.53 -7.68
N VAL A 124 7.04 3.80 -6.40
CA VAL A 124 6.08 3.70 -5.30
C VAL A 124 5.88 5.07 -4.66
N ALA A 125 4.65 5.57 -4.72
CA ALA A 125 4.30 6.86 -4.11
C ALA A 125 4.13 6.75 -2.59
N ASN A 126 3.36 5.76 -2.15
CA ASN A 126 3.01 5.58 -0.74
C ASN A 126 3.15 4.11 -0.35
N LEU A 127 3.72 3.86 0.83
CA LEU A 127 3.69 2.58 1.53
C LEU A 127 2.87 2.73 2.81
N ILE A 128 1.75 2.01 2.89
CA ILE A 128 0.87 1.95 4.05
C ILE A 128 1.08 0.60 4.73
N MET A 129 1.55 0.61 5.97
CA MET A 129 1.92 -0.58 6.74
C MET A 129 0.94 -0.78 7.90
N LEU A 130 0.29 -1.94 7.94
CA LEU A 130 -0.67 -2.35 8.95
C LEU A 130 -0.03 -3.40 9.86
N GLY A 131 0.17 -3.10 11.12
CA GLY A 131 0.78 -4.01 12.11
C GLY A 131 2.19 -4.49 11.75
N THR A 132 2.92 -3.79 10.87
CA THR A 132 4.26 -4.22 10.44
C THR A 132 5.26 -4.12 11.58
N PRO A 133 5.98 -5.21 11.92
CA PRO A 133 7.00 -5.21 12.98
C PRO A 133 8.30 -4.53 12.51
N ASN A 134 8.24 -3.19 12.34
CA ASN A 134 9.34 -2.39 11.79
C ASN A 134 10.62 -2.36 12.64
N ALA A 135 10.54 -2.78 13.90
CA ALA A 135 11.68 -3.05 14.79
C ALA A 135 11.62 -4.49 15.33
N GLY A 136 10.91 -5.36 14.63
CA GLY A 136 10.73 -6.76 15.01
C GLY A 136 9.67 -7.00 16.10
N SER A 137 9.44 -8.28 16.39
CA SER A 137 8.62 -8.76 17.51
C SER A 137 9.40 -9.76 18.36
N PRO A 138 9.42 -9.63 19.70
CA PRO A 138 10.07 -10.60 20.57
C PRO A 138 9.55 -12.02 20.40
N LEU A 139 8.28 -12.19 20.03
CA LEU A 139 7.66 -13.50 19.81
C LEU A 139 8.36 -14.31 18.69
N ALA A 140 9.03 -13.63 17.74
CA ALA A 140 9.76 -14.30 16.67
C ALA A 140 10.99 -15.09 17.17
N PHE A 141 11.43 -14.90 18.42
CA PHE A 141 12.45 -15.75 19.02
C PHE A 141 11.90 -17.06 19.56
N LEU A 142 10.59 -17.11 19.82
CA LEU A 142 9.91 -18.31 20.33
C LEU A 142 9.51 -19.29 19.22
N ASN A 143 9.69 -18.90 17.97
CA ASN A 143 9.27 -19.66 16.79
C ASN A 143 10.43 -19.79 15.80
N ASN A 144 10.61 -21.00 15.24
CA ASN A 144 11.52 -21.28 14.12
C ASN A 144 10.77 -21.88 12.93
N PHE A 145 9.46 -21.97 13.01
CA PHE A 145 8.64 -22.42 11.89
C PHE A 145 8.73 -21.38 10.76
N CYS A 146 8.83 -21.86 9.53
CA CYS A 146 8.87 -20.97 8.37
C CYS A 146 10.09 -20.01 8.38
N ALA A 147 11.26 -20.49 8.75
CA ALA A 147 12.50 -19.77 8.47
C ALA A 147 12.76 -19.80 6.93
N PRO A 148 13.23 -18.70 6.31
CA PRO A 148 13.82 -17.51 6.92
C PRO A 148 12.85 -16.38 7.27
N ALA A 149 11.55 -16.48 6.90
CA ALA A 149 10.58 -15.41 7.16
C ALA A 149 10.54 -14.98 8.63
N VAL A 150 10.51 -15.96 9.57
CA VAL A 150 10.49 -15.65 10.99
C VAL A 150 11.75 -14.94 11.49
N TRP A 151 12.87 -15.11 10.82
CA TRP A 151 14.12 -14.42 11.17
C TRP A 151 14.05 -12.92 10.86
N ASP A 152 13.36 -12.55 9.77
CA ASP A 152 13.12 -11.14 9.42
C ASP A 152 12.21 -10.44 10.44
N LEU A 153 11.39 -11.21 11.18
CA LEU A 153 10.50 -10.70 12.21
C LEU A 153 11.19 -10.45 13.57
N ARG A 154 12.45 -10.88 13.76
CA ARG A 154 13.18 -10.73 15.02
C ARG A 154 13.68 -9.31 15.20
N PRO A 155 13.64 -8.76 16.42
CA PRO A 155 14.32 -7.51 16.74
C PRO A 155 15.80 -7.56 16.33
N GLY A 156 16.26 -6.52 15.63
CA GLY A 156 17.64 -6.46 15.12
C GLY A 156 17.88 -7.22 13.81
N ALA A 157 16.84 -7.72 13.14
CA ALA A 157 16.97 -8.31 11.81
C ALA A 157 17.50 -7.29 10.79
N SER A 158 18.13 -7.78 9.71
CA SER A 158 18.74 -6.90 8.70
C SER A 158 17.73 -5.93 8.05
N VAL A 159 16.48 -6.33 7.92
CA VAL A 159 15.40 -5.52 7.36
C VAL A 159 15.04 -4.33 8.25
N ASP A 160 15.32 -4.37 9.56
CA ASP A 160 15.12 -3.22 10.46
C ASP A 160 15.99 -2.04 10.06
N GLY A 161 17.16 -2.30 9.47
CA GLY A 161 18.10 -1.33 8.93
C GLY A 161 17.83 -0.90 7.49
N ALA A 162 16.76 -1.37 6.85
CA ALA A 162 16.44 -1.02 5.47
C ALA A 162 16.39 0.51 5.29
N LEU A 163 17.12 1.01 4.28
CA LEU A 163 17.24 2.43 4.03
C LEU A 163 15.91 3.03 3.60
N ARG A 164 15.65 4.27 4.04
CA ARG A 164 14.52 5.06 3.57
C ARG A 164 14.66 5.34 2.08
N ASN A 165 13.61 5.06 1.32
CA ASN A 165 13.49 5.57 -0.04
C ASN A 165 12.96 7.02 -0.02
N PRO A 166 13.69 8.02 -0.57
CA PRO A 166 13.26 9.41 -0.51
C PRO A 166 12.05 9.73 -1.41
N HIS A 167 11.73 8.86 -2.36
CA HIS A 167 10.63 9.04 -3.32
C HIS A 167 9.30 8.46 -2.83
N THR A 168 9.30 7.78 -1.68
CA THR A 168 8.13 7.13 -1.09
C THR A 168 7.77 7.79 0.24
N LYS A 169 6.48 8.03 0.46
CA LYS A 169 5.93 8.37 1.77
C LYS A 169 5.55 7.09 2.52
N TYR A 170 5.80 7.08 3.83
CA TYR A 170 5.60 5.91 4.67
C TYR A 170 4.55 6.20 5.73
N TYR A 171 3.53 5.35 5.80
CA TYR A 171 2.43 5.45 6.75
C TYR A 171 2.30 4.17 7.56
N THR A 172 1.85 4.29 8.80
CA THR A 172 1.63 3.16 9.69
C THR A 172 0.24 3.20 10.32
N ILE A 173 -0.34 2.03 10.48
CA ILE A 173 -1.54 1.77 11.28
C ILE A 173 -1.17 0.65 12.25
N SER A 174 -1.47 0.82 13.54
CA SER A 174 -1.17 -0.17 14.58
C SER A 174 -2.41 -0.57 15.35
N GLY A 175 -2.41 -1.79 15.88
CA GLY A 175 -3.42 -2.25 16.81
C GLY A 175 -3.00 -2.02 18.27
N ASN A 176 -3.99 -1.79 19.12
CA ASN A 176 -3.86 -1.70 20.56
C ASN A 176 -4.89 -2.64 21.21
N TRP A 177 -4.65 -3.92 21.04
CA TRP A 177 -5.57 -4.96 21.48
C TRP A 177 -5.55 -5.09 23.00
N LEU A 178 -6.74 -5.18 23.61
CA LEU A 178 -6.92 -5.31 25.04
C LEU A 178 -6.14 -4.26 25.86
N PRO A 179 -6.27 -2.95 25.58
CA PRO A 179 -5.41 -1.90 26.15
C PRO A 179 -5.51 -1.79 27.69
N PHE A 180 -6.58 -2.32 28.29
CA PHE A 180 -6.80 -2.28 29.74
C PHE A 180 -6.15 -3.43 30.51
N ILE A 181 -5.73 -4.51 29.83
CA ILE A 181 -5.10 -5.69 30.43
C ILE A 181 -3.71 -5.98 29.87
N GLY A 182 -3.19 -5.10 28.97
CA GLY A 182 -1.80 -5.09 28.56
C GLY A 182 -1.45 -5.96 27.36
N GLY A 183 -2.41 -6.31 26.52
CA GLY A 183 -2.12 -7.06 25.26
C GLY A 183 -1.41 -8.39 25.54
N ASN A 184 -0.32 -8.63 24.83
CA ASN A 184 0.51 -9.83 25.01
C ASN A 184 1.61 -9.62 26.05
N PHE A 185 1.61 -10.42 27.11
CA PHE A 185 2.58 -10.31 28.23
C PHE A 185 4.07 -10.35 27.81
N TYR A 186 4.38 -10.99 26.68
CA TYR A 186 5.75 -11.07 26.16
C TYR A 186 6.18 -9.87 25.31
N ILE A 187 5.25 -8.94 25.04
CA ILE A 187 5.51 -7.75 24.21
C ILE A 187 5.52 -6.52 25.11
N PRO A 188 6.59 -5.74 25.16
CA PRO A 188 6.63 -4.53 25.97
C PRO A 188 5.73 -3.43 25.41
N GLY A 189 4.82 -2.92 26.25
CA GLY A 189 3.93 -1.79 25.93
C GLY A 189 2.66 -2.18 25.19
N PRO A 190 1.91 -1.19 24.69
CA PRO A 190 0.71 -1.43 23.93
C PRO A 190 1.01 -2.18 22.65
N ASP A 191 0.19 -3.20 22.35
CA ASP A 191 0.41 -4.11 21.22
C ASP A 191 -0.90 -4.66 20.65
N ASP A 192 -0.83 -5.28 19.48
CA ASP A 192 -1.93 -5.94 18.79
C ASP A 192 -2.01 -7.45 19.07
N GLY A 193 -1.26 -7.94 20.05
CA GLY A 193 -1.11 -9.36 20.38
C GLY A 193 0.14 -10.00 19.76
N LEU A 194 0.69 -9.45 18.69
CA LEU A 194 1.90 -9.93 17.99
C LEU A 194 2.99 -8.87 17.83
N VAL A 195 2.64 -7.61 17.71
CA VAL A 195 3.58 -6.50 17.43
C VAL A 195 3.22 -5.29 18.30
N SER A 196 4.22 -4.69 18.96
CA SER A 196 4.01 -3.46 19.72
C SER A 196 3.82 -2.24 18.81
N ILE A 197 3.04 -1.26 19.28
CA ILE A 197 2.90 0.05 18.61
C ILE A 197 4.30 0.68 18.41
N SER A 198 5.17 0.60 19.40
CA SER A 198 6.53 1.13 19.32
C SER A 198 7.38 0.47 18.22
N SER A 199 7.15 -0.81 17.91
CA SER A 199 7.79 -1.47 16.78
C SER A 199 7.21 -0.98 15.44
N VAL A 200 5.88 -0.89 15.32
CA VAL A 200 5.21 -0.41 14.11
C VAL A 200 5.69 1.01 13.76
N GLU A 201 5.82 1.89 14.72
CA GLU A 201 6.14 3.32 14.55
C GLU A 201 7.64 3.64 14.75
N SER A 202 8.52 2.66 14.69
CA SER A 202 9.91 2.74 15.12
C SER A 202 10.82 3.72 14.35
N LYS A 203 10.38 4.29 13.23
CA LYS A 203 11.21 5.22 12.43
C LYS A 203 10.60 6.63 12.42
N SER A 204 11.44 7.64 12.61
CA SER A 204 11.03 9.06 12.67
C SER A 204 10.41 9.60 11.37
N TYR A 205 10.59 8.91 10.25
CA TYR A 205 10.01 9.28 8.96
C TYR A 205 8.70 8.57 8.64
N PHE A 206 8.19 7.72 9.54
CA PHE A 206 6.85 7.16 9.44
C PHE A 206 5.83 8.17 9.92
N LYS A 207 4.75 8.34 9.16
CA LYS A 207 3.58 9.09 9.57
C LYS A 207 2.54 8.11 10.09
N SER A 208 2.32 8.09 11.41
CA SER A 208 1.24 7.30 12.00
C SER A 208 -0.12 7.86 11.56
N LEU A 209 -1.00 6.99 11.11
CA LEU A 209 -2.41 7.29 10.83
C LEU A 209 -3.28 7.04 12.07
N GLY A 210 -2.71 6.42 13.12
CA GLY A 210 -3.37 6.13 14.38
C GLY A 210 -3.35 4.64 14.72
N HIS A 211 -4.13 4.30 15.77
CA HIS A 211 -4.29 2.91 16.23
C HIS A 211 -5.76 2.57 16.37
N THR A 212 -6.08 1.30 16.12
CA THR A 212 -7.39 0.71 16.38
C THR A 212 -7.33 -0.16 17.64
N LEU A 213 -8.46 -0.67 18.10
CA LEU A 213 -8.49 -1.63 19.22
C LEU A 213 -8.43 -3.08 18.74
N ASP A 214 -8.08 -3.29 17.48
CA ASP A 214 -8.06 -4.59 16.84
C ASP A 214 -6.79 -5.35 17.18
N ASN A 215 -6.91 -6.68 17.17
CA ASN A 215 -5.77 -7.56 17.20
C ASN A 215 -5.07 -7.60 15.83
N HIS A 216 -3.89 -8.21 15.79
CA HIS A 216 -3.03 -8.24 14.61
C HIS A 216 -3.73 -8.72 13.33
N MET A 217 -4.57 -9.76 13.44
CA MET A 217 -5.25 -10.35 12.27
C MET A 217 -6.46 -9.54 11.83
N ASP A 218 -7.03 -8.73 12.71
CA ASP A 218 -8.22 -7.91 12.43
C ASP A 218 -7.87 -6.53 11.84
N LEU A 219 -6.56 -6.18 11.77
CA LEU A 219 -6.07 -4.89 11.19
C LEU A 219 -6.35 -4.70 9.69
N LEU A 220 -7.02 -5.63 9.05
CA LEU A 220 -7.41 -5.57 7.64
C LEU A 220 -8.90 -5.22 7.47
N GLY A 221 -9.48 -4.62 8.51
CA GLY A 221 -10.89 -4.24 8.56
C GLY A 221 -11.23 -2.95 7.82
N PRO A 222 -12.53 -2.59 7.80
CA PRO A 222 -13.00 -1.36 7.19
C PRO A 222 -12.46 -0.10 7.88
N GLN A 223 -12.18 -0.15 9.19
CA GLN A 223 -11.68 0.99 9.96
C GLN A 223 -10.29 1.40 9.49
N GLU A 224 -9.38 0.44 9.30
CA GLU A 224 -8.02 0.67 8.81
C GLU A 224 -8.03 1.16 7.36
N TYR A 225 -8.94 0.62 6.54
CA TYR A 225 -9.15 1.13 5.20
C TYR A 225 -9.56 2.60 5.20
N ASP A 226 -10.52 2.99 6.05
CA ASP A 226 -10.99 4.38 6.14
C ASP A 226 -9.88 5.32 6.62
N MET A 227 -8.98 4.87 7.51
CA MET A 227 -7.78 5.61 7.92
C MET A 227 -6.81 5.84 6.75
N ALA A 228 -6.67 4.88 5.86
CA ALA A 228 -5.79 4.93 4.68
C ALA A 228 -6.44 5.61 3.47
N ARG A 229 -7.76 5.70 3.43
CA ARG A 229 -8.55 6.07 2.27
C ARG A 229 -8.17 7.43 1.66
N GLY A 230 -7.89 8.43 2.50
CA GLY A 230 -7.47 9.77 2.04
C GLY A 230 -6.21 9.69 1.16
N ILE A 231 -5.22 8.90 1.57
CA ILE A 231 -3.97 8.68 0.84
C ILE A 231 -4.25 7.96 -0.49
N LEU A 232 -5.07 6.91 -0.44
CA LEU A 232 -5.41 6.10 -1.62
C LEU A 232 -6.21 6.89 -2.66
N MET A 233 -7.00 7.86 -2.21
CA MET A 233 -7.77 8.79 -3.06
C MET A 233 -6.94 9.99 -3.55
N GLY A 234 -5.66 10.08 -3.19
CA GLY A 234 -4.78 11.17 -3.62
C GLY A 234 -5.07 12.53 -2.96
N ASN A 235 -5.70 12.52 -1.78
CA ASN A 235 -6.12 13.73 -1.06
C ASN A 235 -5.06 14.27 -0.07
N GLU A 236 -3.83 13.68 -0.05
CA GLU A 236 -2.73 14.09 0.84
C GLU A 236 -1.42 14.41 0.09
#